data_de97c4d6d9c40c49e9a5e8543bf7cbe2
#
_entry.id   de97c4d6d9c40c49e9a5e8543bf7cbe2
#
_cell.length_a   1.000
_cell.length_b   1.000
_cell.length_c   1.000
_cell.angle_alpha   90.00
_cell.angle_beta   90.00
_cell.angle_gamma   90.00
#
_symmetry.space_group_name_H-M   'P 1'
#
loop_
_entity.id
_entity.type
_entity.pdbx_description
1 polymer ?
#
loop_
_entity_poly.entity_id
_entity_poly.type
_entity_poly.pdbx_seq_one_letter_code
_entity_poly.pdbx_strand_id
1 'polypeptide(L)'
;MSKQAWGNATWFMMHTLAQKLRPEHVRAVPSLLLQFENVCRNLPCPDCAEHASRMFATANIRAVVDKDTLVRFLYELHDAVNRRLGKPCPTMDECCELYARGHTVIILRHFFQVMKNIKSQDRAMIYGFRRQQCMKAFAEFMDANLHIFVA
;
A
#
# COMPACT_ATOMS: atom_id res chain seq x y z
N MET A 1 -9.87 -5.38 -15.56
CA MET A 1 -10.08 -5.17 -14.12
C MET A 1 -10.19 -3.68 -13.84
N SER A 2 -11.13 -3.28 -13.02
CA SER A 2 -11.42 -1.88 -12.77
C SER A 2 -10.38 -1.21 -11.87
N LYS A 3 -10.23 0.10 -12.03
CA LYS A 3 -9.41 0.96 -11.14
C LYS A 3 -9.81 0.78 -9.67
N GLN A 4 -11.09 0.61 -9.39
CA GLN A 4 -11.60 0.39 -8.04
C GLN A 4 -11.06 -0.91 -7.43
N ALA A 5 -10.98 -1.99 -8.22
CA ALA A 5 -10.52 -3.28 -7.72
C ALA A 5 -9.07 -3.25 -7.26
N TRP A 6 -8.15 -2.74 -8.09
CA TRP A 6 -6.74 -2.67 -7.68
C TRP A 6 -6.48 -1.58 -6.64
N GLY A 7 -7.24 -0.48 -6.71
CA GLY A 7 -7.14 0.57 -5.70
C GLY A 7 -7.53 0.06 -4.31
N ASN A 8 -8.67 -0.61 -4.20
CA ASN A 8 -9.12 -1.22 -2.95
C ASN A 8 -8.12 -2.28 -2.44
N ALA A 9 -7.65 -3.15 -3.32
CA ALA A 9 -6.67 -4.17 -2.95
C ALA A 9 -5.37 -3.56 -2.40
N THR A 10 -4.90 -2.47 -3.00
CA THR A 10 -3.71 -1.75 -2.56
C THR A 10 -3.92 -1.12 -1.17
N TRP A 11 -5.03 -0.42 -0.96
CA TRP A 11 -5.35 0.18 0.33
C TRP A 11 -5.51 -0.89 1.42
N PHE A 12 -6.24 -1.97 1.13
CA PHE A 12 -6.39 -3.08 2.08
C PHE A 12 -5.04 -3.68 2.46
N MET A 13 -4.16 -3.88 1.49
CA MET A 13 -2.82 -4.41 1.75
C MET A 13 -2.02 -3.49 2.69
N MET A 14 -1.90 -2.21 2.35
CA MET A 14 -1.07 -1.28 3.12
C MET A 14 -1.62 -1.07 4.53
N HIS A 15 -2.91 -0.78 4.66
CA HIS A 15 -3.52 -0.53 5.97
C HIS A 15 -3.53 -1.78 6.85
N THR A 16 -3.81 -2.95 6.28
CA THR A 16 -3.80 -4.21 7.04
C THR A 16 -2.40 -4.52 7.57
N LEU A 17 -1.37 -4.41 6.73
CA LEU A 17 0.00 -4.65 7.17
C LEU A 17 0.42 -3.69 8.29
N ALA A 18 0.04 -2.41 8.18
CA ALA A 18 0.31 -1.45 9.24
C ALA A 18 -0.36 -1.85 10.57
N GLN A 19 -1.62 -2.28 10.51
CA GLN A 19 -2.36 -2.73 11.70
C GLN A 19 -1.81 -4.03 12.29
N LYS A 20 -1.28 -4.92 11.45
CA LYS A 20 -0.79 -6.23 11.86
C LYS A 20 0.69 -6.24 12.24
N LEU A 21 1.40 -5.13 12.10
CA LEU A 21 2.80 -5.04 12.51
C LEU A 21 2.93 -5.28 14.01
N ARG A 22 3.83 -6.22 14.36
CA ARG A 22 4.11 -6.52 15.77
C ARG A 22 4.90 -5.37 16.40
N PRO A 23 4.53 -4.92 17.61
CA PRO A 23 5.19 -3.78 18.26
C PRO A 23 6.71 -3.93 18.43
N GLU A 24 7.19 -5.15 18.63
CA GLU A 24 8.62 -5.43 18.78
C GLU A 24 9.43 -5.24 17.49
N HIS A 25 8.77 -5.09 16.35
CA HIS A 25 9.42 -4.93 15.05
C HIS A 25 9.33 -3.49 14.49
N VAL A 26 9.32 -2.49 15.36
CA VAL A 26 9.23 -1.08 14.95
C VAL A 26 10.34 -0.66 13.99
N ARG A 27 11.52 -1.29 14.11
CA ARG A 27 12.67 -0.99 13.24
C ARG A 27 12.41 -1.31 11.77
N ALA A 28 11.43 -2.15 11.47
CA ALA A 28 11.04 -2.49 10.10
C ALA A 28 10.18 -1.41 9.44
N VAL A 29 9.66 -0.44 10.19
CA VAL A 29 8.73 0.59 9.65
C VAL A 29 9.32 1.36 8.47
N PRO A 30 10.56 1.88 8.51
CA PRO A 30 11.10 2.59 7.34
C PRO A 30 11.22 1.71 6.10
N SER A 31 11.63 0.45 6.25
CA SER A 31 11.72 -0.48 5.12
C SER A 31 10.36 -0.85 4.56
N LEU A 32 9.37 -1.05 5.42
CA LEU A 32 8.00 -1.33 5.02
C LEU A 32 7.39 -0.13 4.27
N LEU A 33 7.60 1.07 4.78
CA LEU A 33 7.12 2.29 4.13
C LEU A 33 7.75 2.47 2.74
N LEU A 34 9.03 2.15 2.61
CA LEU A 34 9.72 2.18 1.32
C LEU A 34 9.07 1.21 0.32
N GLN A 35 8.68 0.02 0.75
CA GLN A 35 7.94 -0.92 -0.09
C GLN A 35 6.59 -0.35 -0.52
N PHE A 36 5.88 0.28 0.39
CA PHE A 36 4.60 0.93 0.06
C PHE A 36 4.78 2.07 -0.94
N GLU A 37 5.81 2.87 -0.78
CA GLU A 37 6.15 3.93 -1.73
C GLU A 37 6.41 3.35 -3.12
N ASN A 38 7.20 2.29 -3.21
CA ASN A 38 7.50 1.64 -4.48
C ASN A 38 6.24 1.08 -5.16
N VAL A 39 5.35 0.47 -4.40
CA VAL A 39 4.05 0.00 -4.91
C VAL A 39 3.24 1.17 -5.46
N CYS A 40 3.15 2.26 -4.70
CA CYS A 40 2.39 3.44 -5.11
C CYS A 40 2.95 4.12 -6.36
N ARG A 41 4.27 4.11 -6.53
CA ARG A 41 4.94 4.65 -7.73
C ARG A 41 4.70 3.79 -8.98
N ASN A 42 4.27 2.55 -8.81
CA ASN A 42 4.06 1.58 -9.88
C ASN A 42 2.60 1.17 -10.04
N LEU A 43 1.66 2.01 -9.62
CA LEU A 43 0.23 1.75 -9.79
C LEU A 43 -0.15 1.65 -11.28
N PRO A 44 -1.19 0.85 -11.61
CA PRO A 44 -1.61 0.65 -13.01
C PRO A 44 -2.12 1.90 -13.72
N CYS A 45 -2.42 2.96 -12.98
CA CYS A 45 -2.85 4.25 -13.50
C CYS A 45 -1.68 5.23 -13.41
N PRO A 46 -1.11 5.72 -14.53
CA PRO A 46 0.02 6.64 -14.50
C PRO A 46 -0.25 7.93 -13.72
N ASP A 47 -1.45 8.52 -13.85
CA ASP A 47 -1.83 9.72 -13.10
C ASP A 47 -1.90 9.46 -11.60
N CYS A 48 -2.39 8.29 -11.21
CA CYS A 48 -2.44 7.88 -9.81
C CYS A 48 -1.04 7.66 -9.23
N ALA A 49 -0.16 7.03 -10.00
CA ALA A 49 1.24 6.79 -9.61
C ALA A 49 2.00 8.11 -9.47
N GLU A 50 1.80 9.05 -10.39
CA GLU A 50 2.42 10.38 -10.32
C GLU A 50 1.93 11.17 -9.11
N HIS A 51 0.62 11.16 -8.86
CA HIS A 51 0.04 11.83 -7.70
C HIS A 51 0.59 11.25 -6.39
N ALA A 52 0.61 9.93 -6.26
CA ALA A 52 1.19 9.25 -5.09
C ALA A 52 2.67 9.59 -4.92
N SER A 53 3.44 9.60 -6.01
CA SER A 53 4.87 9.97 -5.98
C SER A 53 5.08 11.38 -5.43
N ARG A 54 4.26 12.33 -5.84
CA ARG A 54 4.30 13.71 -5.33
C ARG A 54 3.94 13.77 -3.84
N MET A 55 2.95 13.01 -3.41
CA MET A 55 2.56 12.98 -2.00
C MET A 55 3.70 12.44 -1.11
N PHE A 56 4.35 11.35 -1.53
CA PHE A 56 5.51 10.81 -0.80
C PHE A 56 6.69 11.79 -0.80
N ALA A 57 6.94 12.50 -1.90
CA ALA A 57 8.04 13.46 -2.00
C ALA A 57 7.86 14.68 -1.09
N THR A 58 6.61 15.08 -0.82
CA THR A 58 6.31 16.25 0.03
C THR A 58 6.01 15.89 1.48
N ALA A 59 5.79 14.61 1.78
CA ALA A 59 5.51 14.15 3.14
C ALA A 59 6.79 14.08 3.98
N ASN A 60 6.64 14.24 5.30
CA ASN A 60 7.74 14.04 6.24
C ASN A 60 7.89 12.55 6.57
N ILE A 61 8.45 11.79 5.63
CA ILE A 61 8.64 10.34 5.76
C ILE A 61 9.54 9.98 6.95
N ARG A 62 10.51 10.84 7.28
CA ARG A 62 11.41 10.60 8.40
C ARG A 62 10.72 10.59 9.76
N ALA A 63 9.53 11.17 9.86
CA ALA A 63 8.73 11.14 11.07
C ALA A 63 7.94 9.84 11.23
N VAL A 64 7.90 8.97 10.22
CA VAL A 64 7.21 7.68 10.25
C VAL A 64 8.19 6.63 10.79
N VAL A 65 8.13 6.39 12.10
CA VAL A 65 9.16 5.62 12.82
C VAL A 65 8.60 4.43 13.60
N ASP A 66 7.30 4.38 13.82
CA ASP A 66 6.63 3.33 14.58
C ASP A 66 5.26 2.97 13.96
N LYS A 67 4.56 2.04 14.58
CA LYS A 67 3.24 1.60 14.12
C LYS A 67 2.23 2.74 14.09
N ASP A 68 2.18 3.56 15.14
CA ASP A 68 1.19 4.63 15.24
C ASP A 68 1.41 5.70 14.17
N THR A 69 2.66 6.10 13.94
CA THR A 69 2.98 7.07 12.89
C THR A 69 2.77 6.48 11.50
N LEU A 70 3.01 5.18 11.29
CA LEU A 70 2.72 4.51 10.03
C LEU A 70 1.22 4.46 9.74
N VAL A 71 0.42 4.05 10.73
CA VAL A 71 -1.04 4.00 10.60
C VAL A 71 -1.60 5.39 10.28
N ARG A 72 -1.14 6.41 10.98
CA ARG A 72 -1.55 7.80 10.74
C ARG A 72 -1.16 8.28 9.35
N PHE A 73 0.07 8.02 8.94
CA PHE A 73 0.56 8.41 7.61
C PHE A 73 -0.32 7.81 6.51
N LEU A 74 -0.62 6.53 6.59
CA LEU A 74 -1.46 5.86 5.60
C LEU A 74 -2.89 6.39 5.61
N TYR A 75 -3.41 6.70 6.79
CA TYR A 75 -4.73 7.32 6.91
C TYR A 75 -4.76 8.69 6.21
N GLU A 76 -3.79 9.53 6.47
CA GLU A 76 -3.71 10.87 5.87
C GLU A 76 -3.52 10.81 4.35
N LEU A 77 -2.70 9.86 3.87
CA LEU A 77 -2.52 9.61 2.46
C LEU A 77 -3.84 9.20 1.79
N HIS A 78 -4.53 8.24 2.39
CA HIS A 78 -5.81 7.74 1.87
C HIS A 78 -6.90 8.82 1.92
N ASP A 79 -6.97 9.58 2.99
CA ASP A 79 -7.91 10.69 3.15
C ASP A 79 -7.70 11.75 2.06
N ALA A 80 -6.46 12.12 1.78
CA ALA A 80 -6.12 13.08 0.73
C ALA A 80 -6.54 12.57 -0.66
N VAL A 81 -6.33 11.29 -0.94
CA VAL A 81 -6.76 10.67 -2.21
C VAL A 81 -8.29 10.66 -2.30
N ASN A 82 -8.98 10.28 -1.23
CA ASN A 82 -10.44 10.28 -1.21
C ASN A 82 -11.02 11.67 -1.44
N ARG A 83 -10.45 12.71 -0.82
CA ARG A 83 -10.86 14.11 -1.03
C ARG A 83 -10.68 14.53 -2.49
N ARG A 84 -9.54 14.20 -3.07
CA ARG A 84 -9.26 14.50 -4.48
C ARG A 84 -10.27 13.83 -5.41
N LEU A 85 -10.68 12.60 -5.11
CA LEU A 85 -11.60 11.84 -5.94
C LEU A 85 -13.08 12.08 -5.60
N GLY A 86 -13.36 12.93 -4.61
CA GLY A 86 -14.74 13.19 -4.17
C GLY A 86 -15.40 11.99 -3.49
N LYS A 87 -14.61 11.10 -2.90
CA LYS A 87 -15.11 9.92 -2.20
C LYS A 87 -15.34 10.22 -0.70
N PRO A 88 -16.20 9.44 -0.01
CA PRO A 88 -16.36 9.57 1.43
C PRO A 88 -15.02 9.40 2.16
N CYS A 89 -14.83 10.21 3.20
CA CYS A 89 -13.64 10.19 4.03
C CYS A 89 -14.01 9.62 5.41
N PRO A 90 -13.79 8.31 5.66
CA PRO A 90 -14.05 7.75 6.99
C PRO A 90 -13.11 8.33 8.04
N THR A 91 -13.49 8.21 9.31
CA THR A 91 -12.66 8.64 10.43
C THR A 91 -11.48 7.69 10.62
N MET A 92 -10.45 8.13 11.33
CA MET A 92 -9.30 7.30 11.65
C MET A 92 -9.71 6.05 12.45
N ASP A 93 -10.62 6.19 13.42
CA ASP A 93 -11.12 5.07 14.22
C ASP A 93 -11.84 4.03 13.35
N GLU A 94 -12.69 4.48 12.43
CA GLU A 94 -13.38 3.59 11.48
C GLU A 94 -12.39 2.83 10.61
N CYS A 95 -11.36 3.50 10.11
CA CYS A 95 -10.30 2.87 9.34
C CYS A 95 -9.53 1.83 10.17
N CYS A 96 -9.13 2.18 11.37
CA CYS A 96 -8.41 1.27 12.25
C CYS A 96 -9.22 0.01 12.57
N GLU A 97 -10.51 0.14 12.88
CA GLU A 97 -11.40 -1.00 13.12
C GLU A 97 -11.52 -1.90 11.89
N LEU A 98 -11.72 -1.31 10.72
CA LEU A 98 -11.88 -2.05 9.47
C LEU A 98 -10.64 -2.90 9.17
N TYR A 99 -9.48 -2.27 9.18
CA TYR A 99 -8.25 -2.93 8.74
C TYR A 99 -7.65 -3.87 9.80
N ALA A 100 -7.96 -3.67 11.08
CA ALA A 100 -7.58 -4.60 12.14
C ALA A 100 -8.24 -5.98 11.98
N ARG A 101 -9.38 -6.05 11.29
CA ARG A 101 -10.09 -7.30 11.01
C ARG A 101 -9.47 -8.10 9.85
N GLY A 102 -8.58 -7.48 9.07
CA GLY A 102 -7.94 -8.15 7.94
C GLY A 102 -7.07 -9.34 8.38
N HIS A 103 -6.94 -10.32 7.49
CA HIS A 103 -6.02 -11.43 7.69
C HIS A 103 -4.81 -11.24 6.77
N THR A 104 -3.62 -11.14 7.35
CA THR A 104 -2.39 -10.76 6.64
C THR A 104 -2.16 -11.56 5.35
N VAL A 105 -2.16 -12.89 5.45
CA VAL A 105 -1.87 -13.75 4.28
C VAL A 105 -2.98 -13.66 3.22
N ILE A 106 -4.24 -13.63 3.65
CA ILE A 106 -5.38 -13.55 2.71
C ILE A 106 -5.35 -12.23 1.95
N ILE A 107 -5.13 -11.12 2.65
CA ILE A 107 -5.06 -9.78 2.03
C ILE A 107 -3.88 -9.69 1.05
N LEU A 108 -2.72 -10.23 1.42
CA LEU A 108 -1.56 -10.26 0.54
C LEU A 108 -1.80 -11.09 -0.72
N ARG A 109 -2.37 -12.29 -0.58
CA ARG A 109 -2.72 -13.13 -1.74
C ARG A 109 -3.67 -12.42 -2.68
N HIS A 110 -4.70 -11.79 -2.13
CA HIS A 110 -5.66 -11.03 -2.92
C HIS A 110 -4.98 -9.90 -3.68
N PHE A 111 -4.14 -9.12 -2.99
CA PHE A 111 -3.38 -8.03 -3.60
C PHE A 111 -2.53 -8.51 -4.79
N PHE A 112 -1.71 -9.54 -4.59
CA PHE A 112 -0.85 -10.06 -5.65
C PHE A 112 -1.66 -10.63 -6.81
N GLN A 113 -2.77 -11.31 -6.53
CA GLN A 113 -3.63 -11.86 -7.57
C GLN A 113 -4.28 -10.75 -8.41
N VAL A 114 -4.78 -9.70 -7.77
CA VAL A 114 -5.36 -8.54 -8.46
C VAL A 114 -4.30 -7.88 -9.35
N MET A 115 -3.10 -7.64 -8.84
CA MET A 115 -2.02 -7.02 -9.60
C MET A 115 -1.54 -7.88 -10.77
N LYS A 116 -1.47 -9.19 -10.58
CA LYS A 116 -1.09 -10.14 -11.64
C LYS A 116 -2.09 -10.14 -12.80
N ASN A 117 -3.37 -9.96 -12.52
CA ASN A 117 -4.43 -10.02 -13.51
C ASN A 117 -4.64 -8.72 -14.29
N ILE A 118 -3.86 -7.68 -14.01
CA ILE A 118 -3.92 -6.43 -14.76
C ILE A 118 -3.27 -6.64 -16.12
N LYS A 119 -4.04 -6.40 -17.18
CA LYS A 119 -3.56 -6.48 -18.55
C LYS A 119 -2.79 -5.21 -18.90
N SER A 120 -1.58 -5.37 -19.44
CA SER A 120 -0.82 -4.26 -19.99
C SER A 120 -1.41 -3.86 -21.34
N GLN A 121 -1.67 -2.57 -21.53
CA GLN A 121 -1.91 -2.02 -22.85
C GLN A 121 -0.54 -1.79 -23.53
N ASP A 122 -0.50 -1.83 -24.86
CA ASP A 122 0.75 -1.72 -25.61
C ASP A 122 1.57 -0.47 -25.25
N ARG A 123 0.91 0.65 -25.00
CA ARG A 123 1.57 1.90 -24.58
C ARG A 123 2.15 1.82 -23.17
N ALA A 124 1.77 0.82 -22.38
CA ALA A 124 2.15 0.66 -21.00
C ALA A 124 3.12 -0.51 -20.77
N MET A 125 3.75 -1.05 -21.82
CA MET A 125 4.66 -2.19 -21.69
C MET A 125 5.80 -1.92 -20.70
N ILE A 126 6.43 -0.76 -20.76
CA ILE A 126 7.51 -0.37 -19.83
C ILE A 126 6.97 -0.28 -18.40
N TYR A 127 5.82 0.35 -18.23
CA TYR A 127 5.16 0.45 -16.91
C TYR A 127 4.75 -0.93 -16.40
N GLY A 128 4.24 -1.79 -17.27
CA GLY A 128 3.90 -3.17 -16.93
C GLY A 128 5.11 -3.97 -16.45
N PHE A 129 6.25 -3.83 -17.14
CA PHE A 129 7.49 -4.47 -16.77
C PHE A 129 8.00 -3.96 -15.40
N ARG A 130 8.03 -2.66 -15.19
CA ARG A 130 8.43 -2.05 -13.92
C ARG A 130 7.51 -2.50 -12.77
N ARG A 131 6.21 -2.57 -13.03
CA ARG A 131 5.25 -3.06 -12.04
C ARG A 131 5.50 -4.51 -11.68
N GLN A 132 5.78 -5.37 -12.66
CA GLN A 132 6.13 -6.77 -12.40
C GLN A 132 7.39 -6.90 -11.55
N GLN A 133 8.41 -6.12 -11.83
CA GLN A 133 9.64 -6.10 -11.03
C GLN A 133 9.36 -5.60 -9.60
N CYS A 134 8.55 -4.56 -9.46
CA CYS A 134 8.14 -4.05 -8.15
C CYS A 134 7.36 -5.10 -7.36
N MET A 135 6.43 -5.79 -7.99
CA MET A 135 5.65 -6.85 -7.34
C MET A 135 6.53 -8.02 -6.91
N LYS A 136 7.51 -8.40 -7.73
CA LYS A 136 8.48 -9.44 -7.37
C LYS A 136 9.31 -9.02 -6.15
N ALA A 137 9.83 -7.81 -6.15
CA ALA A 137 10.61 -7.29 -5.04
C ALA A 137 9.78 -7.20 -3.75
N PHE A 138 8.52 -6.77 -3.85
CA PHE A 138 7.62 -6.72 -2.71
C PHE A 138 7.29 -8.12 -2.18
N ALA A 139 7.05 -9.08 -3.06
CA ALA A 139 6.81 -10.48 -2.66
C ALA A 139 8.03 -11.06 -1.93
N GLU A 140 9.24 -10.82 -2.42
CA GLU A 140 10.47 -11.25 -1.76
C GLU A 140 10.64 -10.60 -0.39
N PHE A 141 10.34 -9.31 -0.28
CA PHE A 141 10.35 -8.60 1.01
C PHE A 141 9.35 -9.22 2.00
N MET A 142 8.13 -9.49 1.55
CA MET A 142 7.10 -10.08 2.40
C MET A 142 7.45 -11.51 2.82
N ASP A 143 7.99 -12.33 1.92
CA ASP A 143 8.44 -13.69 2.26
C ASP A 143 9.52 -13.67 3.33
N ALA A 144 10.46 -12.74 3.25
CA ALA A 144 11.54 -12.61 4.22
C ALA A 144 11.07 -12.01 5.56
N ASN A 145 9.96 -11.28 5.58
CA ASN A 145 9.51 -10.52 6.74
C ASN A 145 8.11 -10.87 7.24
N LEU A 146 7.53 -11.97 6.78
CA LEU A 146 6.17 -12.33 7.18
C LEU A 146 6.01 -12.48 8.70
N HIS A 147 7.08 -12.90 9.38
CA HIS A 147 7.11 -13.10 10.82
C HIS A 147 6.93 -11.80 11.64
N ILE A 148 7.15 -10.63 11.04
CA ILE A 148 6.97 -9.36 11.76
C ILE A 148 5.51 -8.93 11.88
N PHE A 149 4.60 -9.63 11.22
CA PHE A 149 3.16 -9.36 11.26
C PHE A 149 2.42 -10.44 12.04
N VAL A 150 1.34 -10.03 12.72
CA VAL A 150 0.35 -10.99 13.23
C VAL A 150 -0.56 -11.46 12.10
N ALA A 151 -1.26 -12.57 12.31
CA ALA A 151 -2.12 -13.16 11.30
C ALA A 151 -3.27 -12.24 10.81
#